data_e0ee032d0f770233a872a683ad476fcc
#
_entry.id   e0ee032d0f770233a872a683ad476fcc
#
_cell.length_a   1.000
_cell.length_b   1.000
_cell.length_c   1.000
_cell.angle_alpha   90.00
_cell.angle_beta   90.00
_cell.angle_gamma   90.00
#
_symmetry.space_group_name_H-M   'P 1'
#
loop_
_entity.id
_entity.type
_entity.pdbx_description
1 polymer ?
#
loop_
_entity_poly.entity_id
_entity_poly.type
_entity_poly.pdbx_seq_one_letter_code
_entity_poly.pdbx_strand_id
1 'polypeptide(L)'
;MTARGRAAACAKGRRKDGMLVNVKRNIPFSPPDISQAEIDEVADALRSGWITTGPKTKQFERDLAEFSHTTRFACFNSATAALECALRSLGIGPGDEVITSAYTYTASASPILHVGATPVLCDVAPGSFEIDYDQVAGLVTEKTRAVIPVDVAGVMCDYDRLRAALESVSGKWRPRTPREELFDRVPIVADGAHSLGAVCHGLHSGLAADFTSFSFHAVKNLTTAEGGALTWRDIPGLDSEELYRDLMLMSLHGQTKDALAKTRVGAWEYDVAFCGWKCNMTDLQAALGLAQLRRYPGLLARRRENVERYERGLADLPFALIKHYGDDFASSGHLMLARIEGASQEFRNAFINEMGEEGVACNVHYKPLPLLTAYKGLGFDIADFPNALAQFSNEVTLPLHTKLSDDDVDYVIAKCHEVFAKLSAKGVR
;
A
#
# COMPACT_ATOMS: atom_id res chain seq x y z
N MET A 1 40.58 11.21 20.86
CA MET A 1 40.77 9.75 20.76
C MET A 1 39.69 9.19 19.84
N THR A 2 40.10 8.71 18.72
CA THR A 2 39.37 8.46 17.49
C THR A 2 38.54 7.18 17.56
N ALA A 3 37.24 7.30 17.32
CA ALA A 3 36.38 6.15 17.01
C ALA A 3 36.35 5.93 15.48
N ARG A 4 37.37 5.26 14.98
CA ARG A 4 37.39 4.70 13.60
C ARG A 4 37.24 3.19 13.69
N GLY A 5 36.34 2.62 12.89
CA GLY A 5 36.46 1.26 12.40
C GLY A 5 35.58 0.20 13.06
N ARG A 6 34.29 0.12 12.66
CA ARG A 6 33.63 -1.18 12.47
C ARG A 6 32.98 -1.19 11.07
N ALA A 7 33.84 -1.35 10.07
CA ALA A 7 33.41 -1.76 8.75
C ALA A 7 32.90 -3.21 8.83
N ALA A 8 31.75 -3.44 8.20
CA ALA A 8 31.16 -4.75 8.04
C ALA A 8 32.16 -5.71 7.39
N ALA A 9 32.65 -6.69 8.13
CA ALA A 9 33.42 -7.79 7.59
C ALA A 9 32.45 -8.72 6.85
N CYS A 10 32.54 -8.69 5.53
CA CYS A 10 31.98 -9.72 4.65
C CYS A 10 32.58 -11.08 5.10
N ALA A 11 31.76 -11.94 5.70
CA ALA A 11 32.16 -13.27 6.15
C ALA A 11 32.37 -14.16 4.92
N LYS A 12 33.58 -14.14 4.33
CA LYS A 12 34.04 -15.20 3.42
C LYS A 12 34.18 -16.47 4.26
N GLY A 13 33.31 -17.45 4.02
CA GLY A 13 33.39 -18.77 4.64
C GLY A 13 34.76 -19.39 4.42
N ARG A 14 35.49 -19.68 5.50
CA ARG A 14 36.73 -20.45 5.45
C ARG A 14 36.41 -21.88 5.05
N ARG A 15 37.05 -22.37 3.99
CA ARG A 15 37.08 -23.80 3.65
C ARG A 15 37.79 -24.54 4.79
N LYS A 16 37.12 -25.42 5.47
CA LYS A 16 37.66 -26.56 6.18
C LYS A 16 37.08 -27.80 5.50
N ASP A 17 37.96 -28.59 4.93
CA ASP A 17 37.72 -29.96 4.48
C ASP A 17 36.49 -30.18 3.57
N GLY A 18 36.49 -29.56 2.38
CA GLY A 18 35.61 -29.98 1.28
C GLY A 18 34.07 -29.87 1.48
N MET A 19 33.58 -29.59 2.67
CA MET A 19 32.15 -29.32 2.96
C MET A 19 31.91 -27.82 2.99
N LEU A 20 31.00 -27.36 2.11
CA LEU A 20 30.39 -26.06 2.25
C LEU A 20 29.61 -26.06 3.57
N VAL A 21 30.12 -25.38 4.60
CA VAL A 21 29.36 -25.11 5.79
C VAL A 21 28.19 -24.21 5.36
N ASN A 22 26.99 -24.75 5.33
CA ASN A 22 25.77 -24.02 5.02
C ASN A 22 25.52 -23.03 6.17
N VAL A 23 26.08 -21.82 6.06
CA VAL A 23 25.91 -20.77 7.08
C VAL A 23 24.48 -20.29 6.95
N LYS A 24 23.65 -20.62 7.94
CA LYS A 24 22.28 -20.13 8.05
C LYS A 24 22.28 -18.60 7.98
N ARG A 25 21.58 -18.04 7.00
CA ARG A 25 21.39 -16.58 6.86
C ARG A 25 20.22 -16.12 7.74
N ASN A 26 20.16 -14.83 8.00
CA ASN A 26 19.00 -14.19 8.61
C ASN A 26 18.44 -13.19 7.60
N ILE A 27 17.39 -13.58 6.90
CA ILE A 27 16.71 -12.79 5.88
C ILE A 27 15.44 -12.18 6.47
N PRO A 28 15.46 -10.88 6.84
CA PRO A 28 14.28 -10.21 7.39
C PRO A 28 13.21 -10.02 6.31
N PHE A 29 11.96 -9.87 6.71
CA PHE A 29 10.84 -9.79 5.77
C PHE A 29 10.86 -8.49 4.94
N SER A 30 10.89 -7.32 5.58
CA SER A 30 10.82 -6.02 4.88
C SER A 30 11.38 -4.89 5.76
N PRO A 31 12.70 -4.85 6.02
CA PRO A 31 13.30 -3.74 6.76
C PRO A 31 13.34 -2.47 5.90
N PRO A 32 13.18 -1.28 6.47
CA PRO A 32 13.32 -0.02 5.74
C PRO A 32 14.76 0.16 5.23
N ASP A 33 14.87 0.72 4.03
CA ASP A 33 16.16 1.06 3.41
C ASP A 33 16.51 2.52 3.72
N ILE A 34 17.28 2.73 4.77
CA ILE A 34 17.72 4.04 5.24
C ILE A 34 19.20 4.21 4.95
N SER A 35 19.57 5.29 4.28
CA SER A 35 20.94 5.70 3.99
C SER A 35 21.33 6.96 4.78
N GLN A 36 22.53 7.46 4.53
CA GLN A 36 22.98 8.71 5.13
C GLN A 36 22.16 9.92 4.64
N ALA A 37 21.60 9.85 3.42
CA ALA A 37 20.79 10.94 2.87
C ALA A 37 19.52 11.19 3.70
N GLU A 38 18.84 10.14 4.15
CA GLU A 38 17.67 10.25 5.02
C GLU A 38 18.04 10.82 6.40
N ILE A 39 19.16 10.37 6.96
CA ILE A 39 19.66 10.86 8.26
C ILE A 39 19.99 12.36 8.18
N ASP A 40 20.67 12.78 7.12
CA ASP A 40 21.09 14.18 6.94
C ASP A 40 19.87 15.09 6.72
N GLU A 41 18.87 14.67 5.94
CA GLU A 41 17.67 15.44 5.65
C GLU A 41 16.79 15.63 6.90
N VAL A 42 16.66 14.58 7.73
CA VAL A 42 15.96 14.66 9.03
C VAL A 42 16.75 15.54 10.02
N ALA A 43 18.07 15.40 10.05
CA ALA A 43 18.91 16.26 10.89
C ALA A 43 18.82 17.75 10.48
N ASP A 44 18.70 18.02 9.17
CA ASP A 44 18.48 19.38 8.67
C ASP A 44 17.13 19.95 9.13
N ALA A 45 16.05 19.15 9.05
CA ALA A 45 14.74 19.55 9.59
C ALA A 45 14.82 19.91 11.09
N LEU A 46 15.53 19.08 11.88
CA LEU A 46 15.74 19.35 13.32
C LEU A 46 16.54 20.63 13.55
N ARG A 47 17.61 20.86 12.78
CA ARG A 47 18.45 22.07 12.90
C ARG A 47 17.70 23.35 12.49
N SER A 48 16.78 23.25 11.54
CA SER A 48 15.94 24.38 11.12
C SER A 48 15.03 24.92 12.22
N GLY A 49 14.76 24.10 13.26
CA GLY A 49 13.78 24.39 14.30
C GLY A 49 12.33 24.22 13.86
N TRP A 50 12.07 23.88 12.58
CA TRP A 50 10.73 23.66 12.07
C TRP A 50 10.47 22.15 11.94
N ILE A 51 9.67 21.59 12.86
CA ILE A 51 9.44 20.15 12.99
C ILE A 51 7.99 19.71 12.79
N THR A 52 7.03 20.64 12.79
CA THR A 52 5.61 20.38 12.46
C THR A 52 5.37 20.59 10.96
N THR A 53 4.11 20.51 10.49
CA THR A 53 3.78 20.78 9.07
C THR A 53 4.33 22.14 8.62
N GLY A 54 5.13 22.13 7.55
CA GLY A 54 5.82 23.34 7.09
C GLY A 54 6.43 23.22 5.70
N PRO A 55 7.59 23.84 5.46
CA PRO A 55 8.21 23.90 4.15
C PRO A 55 8.56 22.53 3.55
N LYS A 56 9.06 21.56 4.34
CA LYS A 56 9.44 20.24 3.86
C LYS A 56 8.21 19.42 3.47
N THR A 57 7.11 19.51 4.23
CA THR A 57 5.85 18.86 3.85
C THR A 57 5.33 19.42 2.53
N LYS A 58 5.33 20.74 2.35
CA LYS A 58 4.90 21.37 1.09
C LYS A 58 5.81 21.02 -0.09
N GLN A 59 7.11 20.85 0.14
CA GLN A 59 8.03 20.40 -0.90
C GLN A 59 7.76 18.94 -1.27
N PHE A 60 7.57 18.07 -0.27
CA PHE A 60 7.30 16.65 -0.49
C PHE A 60 6.00 16.44 -1.29
N GLU A 61 4.94 17.22 -0.98
CA GLU A 61 3.68 17.21 -1.75
C GLU A 61 3.90 17.56 -3.23
N ARG A 62 4.72 18.58 -3.53
CA ARG A 62 5.07 18.96 -4.91
C ARG A 62 5.87 17.89 -5.63
N ASP A 63 6.91 17.36 -4.97
CA ASP A 63 7.80 16.36 -5.55
C ASP A 63 7.06 15.04 -5.81
N LEU A 64 6.11 14.66 -4.93
CA LEU A 64 5.21 13.51 -5.15
C LEU A 64 4.29 13.74 -6.36
N ALA A 65 3.74 14.95 -6.51
CA ALA A 65 2.88 15.29 -7.64
C ALA A 65 3.65 15.24 -8.96
N GLU A 66 4.87 15.76 -9.00
CA GLU A 66 5.77 15.66 -10.15
C GLU A 66 6.09 14.21 -10.48
N PHE A 67 6.50 13.41 -9.48
CA PHE A 67 6.84 12.00 -9.66
C PHE A 67 5.66 11.15 -10.18
N SER A 68 4.44 11.42 -9.71
CA SER A 68 3.23 10.67 -10.06
C SER A 68 2.47 11.27 -11.23
N HIS A 69 2.95 12.38 -11.82
CA HIS A 69 2.32 13.13 -12.90
C HIS A 69 0.90 13.63 -12.56
N THR A 70 0.60 13.83 -11.29
CA THR A 70 -0.69 14.37 -10.82
C THR A 70 -0.59 15.86 -10.53
N THR A 71 -1.73 16.54 -10.45
CA THR A 71 -1.75 17.99 -10.19
C THR A 71 -1.39 18.32 -8.74
N ARG A 72 -1.80 17.45 -7.79
CA ARG A 72 -1.73 17.78 -6.37
C ARG A 72 -1.61 16.53 -5.50
N PHE A 73 -0.86 16.67 -4.40
CA PHE A 73 -0.87 15.76 -3.25
C PHE A 73 -1.22 16.50 -1.98
N ALA A 74 -1.92 15.81 -1.08
CA ALA A 74 -2.17 16.22 0.30
C ALA A 74 -1.58 15.16 1.23
N CYS A 75 -0.62 15.54 2.08
CA CYS A 75 0.09 14.62 2.97
C CYS A 75 -0.56 14.54 4.36
N PHE A 76 -0.66 13.31 4.88
CA PHE A 76 -1.26 12.94 6.16
C PHE A 76 -0.29 12.09 6.98
N ASN A 77 -0.65 11.83 8.25
CA ASN A 77 0.11 10.95 9.12
C ASN A 77 -0.05 9.46 8.79
N SER A 78 -0.99 9.07 7.91
CA SER A 78 -1.20 7.70 7.45
C SER A 78 -2.07 7.65 6.19
N ALA A 79 -2.00 6.54 5.42
CA ALA A 79 -2.93 6.25 4.32
C ALA A 79 -4.36 6.09 4.82
N THR A 80 -4.56 5.53 6.00
CA THR A 80 -5.88 5.39 6.64
C THR A 80 -6.56 6.75 6.81
N ALA A 81 -5.80 7.75 7.31
CA ALA A 81 -6.30 9.12 7.42
C ALA A 81 -6.58 9.76 6.05
N ALA A 82 -5.74 9.47 5.04
CA ALA A 82 -5.95 9.94 3.68
C ALA A 82 -7.25 9.38 3.07
N LEU A 83 -7.50 8.06 3.21
CA LEU A 83 -8.75 7.42 2.79
C LEU A 83 -9.97 8.00 3.53
N GLU A 84 -9.88 8.15 4.86
CA GLU A 84 -10.96 8.74 5.65
C GLU A 84 -11.27 10.17 5.20
N CYS A 85 -10.26 11.01 4.99
CA CYS A 85 -10.44 12.38 4.49
C CYS A 85 -11.03 12.39 3.06
N ALA A 86 -10.66 11.45 2.20
CA ALA A 86 -11.26 11.31 0.87
C ALA A 86 -12.76 11.02 0.96
N LEU A 87 -13.17 10.03 1.77
CA LEU A 87 -14.59 9.69 1.98
C LEU A 87 -15.36 10.88 2.56
N ARG A 88 -14.81 11.56 3.55
CA ARG A 88 -15.45 12.77 4.15
C ARG A 88 -15.54 13.92 3.14
N SER A 89 -14.53 14.08 2.28
CA SER A 89 -14.56 15.12 1.25
C SER A 89 -15.68 14.91 0.24
N LEU A 90 -16.08 13.66 0.00
CA LEU A 90 -17.25 13.30 -0.80
C LEU A 90 -18.59 13.44 -0.04
N GLY A 91 -18.54 13.67 1.27
CA GLY A 91 -19.73 13.79 2.12
C GLY A 91 -20.30 12.44 2.56
N ILE A 92 -19.49 11.38 2.49
CA ILE A 92 -19.89 10.01 2.86
C ILE A 92 -20.01 9.89 4.39
N GLY A 93 -21.10 9.28 4.86
CA GLY A 93 -21.40 9.17 6.28
C GLY A 93 -22.48 8.13 6.61
N PRO A 94 -23.17 8.30 7.76
CA PRO A 94 -24.19 7.35 8.21
C PRO A 94 -25.31 7.13 7.19
N GLY A 95 -25.64 5.86 6.94
CA GLY A 95 -26.64 5.45 5.96
C GLY A 95 -26.10 5.21 4.55
N ASP A 96 -24.84 5.50 4.31
CA ASP A 96 -24.12 5.22 3.06
C ASP A 96 -23.45 3.87 3.06
N GLU A 97 -23.16 3.37 1.86
CA GLU A 97 -22.45 2.13 1.62
C GLU A 97 -21.18 2.43 0.82
N VAL A 98 -20.06 1.78 1.18
CA VAL A 98 -18.82 1.82 0.43
C VAL A 98 -18.36 0.39 0.17
N ILE A 99 -18.12 0.07 -1.11
CA ILE A 99 -17.67 -1.25 -1.54
C ILE A 99 -16.14 -1.32 -1.40
N THR A 100 -15.62 -2.42 -0.85
CA THR A 100 -14.17 -2.73 -0.85
C THR A 100 -13.94 -4.23 -0.92
N SER A 101 -12.69 -4.64 -1.16
CA SER A 101 -12.32 -6.05 -1.24
C SER A 101 -12.42 -6.77 0.11
N ALA A 102 -12.88 -8.02 0.11
CA ALA A 102 -12.78 -8.92 1.25
C ALA A 102 -11.33 -9.37 1.53
N TYR A 103 -10.48 -9.33 0.48
CA TYR A 103 -9.06 -9.70 0.55
C TYR A 103 -8.18 -8.45 0.58
N THR A 104 -8.08 -7.85 1.74
CA THR A 104 -7.27 -6.66 1.97
C THR A 104 -6.84 -6.53 3.42
N TYR A 105 -6.00 -5.54 3.71
CA TYR A 105 -5.72 -5.10 5.06
C TYR A 105 -6.89 -4.24 5.60
N THR A 106 -7.11 -4.28 6.92
CA THR A 106 -8.21 -3.54 7.56
C THR A 106 -8.22 -2.04 7.26
N ALA A 107 -7.09 -1.45 6.89
CA ALA A 107 -6.98 -0.02 6.58
C ALA A 107 -7.80 0.42 5.35
N SER A 108 -8.19 -0.48 4.46
CA SER A 108 -9.13 -0.17 3.36
C SER A 108 -10.59 -0.10 3.82
N ALA A 109 -10.96 -0.87 4.85
CA ALA A 109 -12.34 -0.98 5.32
C ALA A 109 -12.64 -0.15 6.59
N SER A 110 -11.66 0.01 7.50
CA SER A 110 -11.86 0.78 8.74
C SER A 110 -12.25 2.25 8.52
N PRO A 111 -11.71 2.98 7.51
CA PRO A 111 -12.15 4.35 7.22
C PRO A 111 -13.65 4.45 6.88
N ILE A 112 -14.23 3.41 6.28
CA ILE A 112 -15.67 3.35 5.99
C ILE A 112 -16.47 3.39 7.29
N LEU A 113 -16.06 2.60 8.28
CA LEU A 113 -16.68 2.58 9.61
C LEU A 113 -16.43 3.89 10.37
N HIS A 114 -15.23 4.49 10.24
CA HIS A 114 -14.89 5.75 10.90
C HIS A 114 -15.76 6.92 10.42
N VAL A 115 -16.18 6.94 9.15
CA VAL A 115 -17.10 7.95 8.64
C VAL A 115 -18.56 7.63 8.98
N GLY A 116 -18.85 6.46 9.57
CA GLY A 116 -20.20 6.01 9.92
C GLY A 116 -20.94 5.31 8.78
N ALA A 117 -20.27 5.06 7.66
CA ALA A 117 -20.83 4.31 6.53
C ALA A 117 -20.75 2.80 6.76
N THR A 118 -21.47 2.04 5.95
CA THR A 118 -21.50 0.58 5.98
C THR A 118 -20.51 0.02 4.95
N PRO A 119 -19.53 -0.80 5.35
CA PRO A 119 -18.70 -1.50 4.39
C PRO A 119 -19.51 -2.60 3.69
N VAL A 120 -19.38 -2.67 2.36
CA VAL A 120 -19.89 -3.76 1.52
C VAL A 120 -18.69 -4.51 0.98
N LEU A 121 -18.46 -5.73 1.45
CA LEU A 121 -17.33 -6.52 1.00
C LEU A 121 -17.63 -7.22 -0.32
N CYS A 122 -16.70 -7.14 -1.25
CA CYS A 122 -16.71 -7.82 -2.53
C CYS A 122 -15.63 -8.91 -2.53
N ASP A 123 -15.92 -10.09 -3.08
CA ASP A 123 -14.90 -11.13 -3.24
C ASP A 123 -13.84 -10.71 -4.28
N VAL A 124 -12.75 -11.43 -4.36
CA VAL A 124 -11.76 -11.28 -5.42
C VAL A 124 -12.14 -12.15 -6.62
N ALA A 125 -11.65 -11.78 -7.80
CA ALA A 125 -11.85 -12.61 -9.00
C ALA A 125 -11.19 -13.99 -8.83
N PRO A 126 -11.75 -15.06 -9.44
CA PRO A 126 -11.19 -16.40 -9.33
C PRO A 126 -9.70 -16.44 -9.72
N GLY A 127 -8.85 -16.95 -8.84
CA GLY A 127 -7.41 -17.05 -9.07
C GLY A 127 -6.64 -15.73 -9.03
N SER A 128 -7.28 -14.60 -8.66
CA SER A 128 -6.70 -13.27 -8.56
C SER A 128 -6.70 -12.74 -7.13
N PHE A 129 -5.89 -11.72 -6.87
CA PHE A 129 -5.93 -10.91 -5.65
C PHE A 129 -6.73 -9.61 -5.84
N GLU A 130 -7.15 -9.32 -7.08
CA GLU A 130 -7.93 -8.14 -7.42
C GLU A 130 -9.41 -8.35 -7.08
N ILE A 131 -10.08 -7.26 -6.71
CA ILE A 131 -11.53 -7.23 -6.51
C ILE A 131 -12.27 -7.71 -7.77
N ASP A 132 -13.33 -8.49 -7.61
CA ASP A 132 -14.13 -8.96 -8.75
C ASP A 132 -14.99 -7.81 -9.31
N TYR A 133 -14.62 -7.31 -10.47
CA TYR A 133 -15.26 -6.16 -11.12
C TYR A 133 -16.72 -6.42 -11.51
N ASP A 134 -17.04 -7.66 -11.91
CA ASP A 134 -18.40 -8.04 -12.26
C ASP A 134 -19.29 -8.09 -11.01
N GLN A 135 -18.75 -8.62 -9.90
CA GLN A 135 -19.43 -8.62 -8.61
C GLN A 135 -19.63 -7.19 -8.09
N VAL A 136 -18.65 -6.29 -8.25
CA VAL A 136 -18.79 -4.87 -7.84
C VAL A 136 -20.03 -4.24 -8.46
N ALA A 137 -20.27 -4.42 -9.77
CA ALA A 137 -21.46 -3.90 -10.44
C ALA A 137 -22.77 -4.44 -9.84
N GLY A 138 -22.77 -5.72 -9.44
CA GLY A 138 -23.90 -6.36 -8.75
C GLY A 138 -24.19 -5.79 -7.37
N LEU A 139 -23.15 -5.36 -6.65
CA LEU A 139 -23.24 -4.82 -5.28
C LEU A 139 -23.66 -3.34 -5.22
N VAL A 140 -23.62 -2.61 -6.33
CA VAL A 140 -24.04 -1.19 -6.35
C VAL A 140 -25.51 -1.06 -6.06
N THR A 141 -25.85 -0.26 -5.05
CA THR A 141 -27.20 0.14 -4.63
C THR A 141 -27.37 1.66 -4.69
N GLU A 142 -28.57 2.15 -4.40
CA GLU A 142 -28.81 3.60 -4.26
C GLU A 142 -28.03 4.24 -3.10
N LYS A 143 -27.55 3.44 -2.14
CA LYS A 143 -26.75 3.90 -0.99
C LYS A 143 -25.26 3.90 -1.26
N THR A 144 -24.81 3.23 -2.31
CA THR A 144 -23.37 3.14 -2.64
C THR A 144 -22.82 4.52 -2.98
N ARG A 145 -21.74 4.94 -2.31
CA ARG A 145 -21.11 6.27 -2.48
C ARG A 145 -19.69 6.23 -3.00
N ALA A 146 -18.97 5.15 -2.77
CA ALA A 146 -17.63 4.95 -3.30
C ALA A 146 -17.31 3.46 -3.45
N VAL A 147 -16.31 3.17 -4.27
CA VAL A 147 -15.62 1.87 -4.31
C VAL A 147 -14.17 2.10 -3.93
N ILE A 148 -13.65 1.27 -3.01
CA ILE A 148 -12.24 1.27 -2.61
C ILE A 148 -11.58 -0.01 -3.13
N PRO A 149 -11.08 -0.04 -4.38
CA PRO A 149 -10.23 -1.13 -4.87
C PRO A 149 -8.85 -1.03 -4.22
N VAL A 150 -8.12 -2.15 -4.17
CA VAL A 150 -6.81 -2.23 -3.51
C VAL A 150 -5.77 -2.73 -4.49
N ASP A 151 -4.70 -1.97 -4.68
CA ASP A 151 -3.55 -2.31 -5.53
C ASP A 151 -2.61 -3.28 -4.81
N VAL A 152 -3.06 -4.54 -4.64
CA VAL A 152 -2.35 -5.54 -3.85
C VAL A 152 -0.94 -5.80 -4.39
N ALA A 153 0.05 -5.90 -3.49
CA ALA A 153 1.46 -6.16 -3.81
C ALA A 153 2.13 -5.11 -4.73
N GLY A 154 1.43 -4.02 -5.04
CA GLY A 154 1.90 -2.97 -5.94
C GLY A 154 1.49 -3.18 -7.40
N VAL A 155 0.68 -4.19 -7.69
CA VAL A 155 -0.01 -4.39 -8.97
C VAL A 155 -1.28 -3.55 -8.92
N MET A 156 -1.43 -2.65 -9.89
CA MET A 156 -2.63 -1.82 -10.01
C MET A 156 -3.82 -2.68 -10.44
N CYS A 157 -4.99 -2.38 -9.87
CA CYS A 157 -6.25 -2.89 -10.40
C CYS A 157 -6.45 -2.45 -11.85
N ASP A 158 -7.23 -3.22 -12.62
CA ASP A 158 -7.69 -2.79 -13.94
C ASP A 158 -8.80 -1.74 -13.79
N TYR A 159 -8.37 -0.48 -13.69
CA TYR A 159 -9.29 0.65 -13.48
C TYR A 159 -10.21 0.91 -14.67
N ASP A 160 -9.84 0.48 -15.88
CA ASP A 160 -10.70 0.62 -17.07
C ASP A 160 -11.87 -0.37 -16.99
N ARG A 161 -11.61 -1.62 -16.61
CA ARG A 161 -12.66 -2.61 -16.33
C ARG A 161 -13.55 -2.18 -15.16
N LEU A 162 -12.95 -1.72 -14.05
CA LEU A 162 -13.73 -1.25 -12.91
C LEU A 162 -14.62 -0.06 -13.28
N ARG A 163 -14.10 0.89 -14.05
CA ARG A 163 -14.86 2.04 -14.54
C ARG A 163 -16.02 1.59 -15.42
N ALA A 164 -15.77 0.73 -16.39
CA ALA A 164 -16.81 0.20 -17.27
C ALA A 164 -17.89 -0.57 -16.49
N ALA A 165 -17.51 -1.35 -15.46
CA ALA A 165 -18.46 -2.05 -14.60
C ALA A 165 -19.37 -1.05 -13.84
N LEU A 166 -18.82 0.02 -13.29
CA LEU A 166 -19.59 1.06 -12.58
C LEU A 166 -20.47 1.89 -13.53
N GLU A 167 -20.00 2.20 -14.74
CA GLU A 167 -20.76 2.89 -15.77
C GLU A 167 -21.98 2.06 -16.21
N SER A 168 -21.84 0.74 -16.33
CA SER A 168 -22.94 -0.17 -16.70
C SER A 168 -24.12 -0.13 -15.73
N VAL A 169 -23.90 0.29 -14.49
CA VAL A 169 -24.91 0.39 -13.42
C VAL A 169 -25.12 1.81 -12.91
N SER A 170 -24.64 2.82 -13.65
CA SER A 170 -24.78 4.24 -13.27
C SER A 170 -26.23 4.66 -13.03
N GLY A 171 -27.19 4.03 -13.69
CA GLY A 171 -28.62 4.23 -13.46
C GLY A 171 -29.11 3.93 -12.05
N LYS A 172 -28.39 3.12 -11.26
CA LYS A 172 -28.72 2.84 -9.84
C LYS A 172 -28.21 3.91 -8.90
N TRP A 173 -27.19 4.68 -9.29
CA TRP A 173 -26.57 5.67 -8.45
C TRP A 173 -27.16 7.07 -8.68
N ARG A 174 -27.23 7.89 -7.62
CA ARG A 174 -27.68 9.28 -7.66
C ARG A 174 -26.80 10.12 -6.75
N PRO A 175 -26.17 11.20 -7.27
CA PRO A 175 -25.38 12.11 -6.46
C PRO A 175 -26.27 12.81 -5.42
N ARG A 176 -25.71 13.10 -4.25
CA ARG A 176 -26.40 13.78 -3.13
C ARG A 176 -25.65 15.01 -2.64
N THR A 177 -24.39 15.15 -3.00
CA THR A 177 -23.55 16.29 -2.64
C THR A 177 -23.05 16.99 -3.90
N PRO A 178 -22.74 18.30 -3.83
CA PRO A 178 -22.19 19.02 -4.99
C PRO A 178 -20.90 18.38 -5.52
N ARG A 179 -20.13 17.70 -4.67
CA ARG A 179 -18.89 17.02 -5.11
C ARG A 179 -19.19 15.70 -5.81
N GLU A 180 -20.22 14.98 -5.38
CA GLU A 180 -20.71 13.79 -6.09
C GLU A 180 -21.30 14.13 -7.46
N GLU A 181 -21.91 15.31 -7.65
CA GLU A 181 -22.45 15.78 -8.95
C GLU A 181 -21.39 15.92 -10.06
N LEU A 182 -20.11 15.93 -9.68
CA LEU A 182 -18.98 15.95 -10.63
C LEU A 182 -18.73 14.59 -11.29
N PHE A 183 -19.42 13.54 -10.87
CA PHE A 183 -19.26 12.18 -11.38
C PHE A 183 -20.54 11.70 -12.05
N ASP A 184 -20.38 10.91 -13.09
CA ASP A 184 -21.46 10.22 -13.82
C ASP A 184 -21.70 8.77 -13.31
N ARG A 185 -20.89 8.32 -12.37
CA ARG A 185 -20.89 7.00 -11.73
C ARG A 185 -20.41 7.08 -10.29
N VAL A 186 -20.48 5.97 -9.56
CA VAL A 186 -19.89 5.84 -8.23
C VAL A 186 -18.39 6.18 -8.30
N PRO A 187 -17.88 7.12 -7.46
CA PRO A 187 -16.47 7.47 -7.40
C PRO A 187 -15.57 6.31 -6.97
N ILE A 188 -14.35 6.26 -7.54
CA ILE A 188 -13.31 5.28 -7.21
C ILE A 188 -12.27 5.95 -6.31
N VAL A 189 -12.12 5.45 -5.09
CA VAL A 189 -11.13 5.90 -4.09
C VAL A 189 -10.12 4.77 -3.88
N ALA A 190 -9.06 4.73 -4.67
CA ALA A 190 -8.11 3.63 -4.65
C ALA A 190 -7.27 3.58 -3.35
N ASP A 191 -7.15 2.40 -2.77
CA ASP A 191 -6.10 2.10 -1.80
C ASP A 191 -4.82 1.69 -2.56
N GLY A 192 -4.03 2.69 -2.89
CA GLY A 192 -2.73 2.57 -3.54
C GLY A 192 -1.56 2.43 -2.55
N ALA A 193 -1.81 1.94 -1.33
CA ALA A 193 -0.79 1.81 -0.29
C ALA A 193 0.47 1.03 -0.73
N HIS A 194 0.37 0.24 -1.80
CA HIS A 194 1.45 -0.53 -2.36
C HIS A 194 1.94 -0.03 -3.74
N SER A 195 1.18 0.84 -4.43
CA SER A 195 1.35 1.05 -5.88
C SER A 195 2.07 2.33 -6.28
N LEU A 196 2.63 3.13 -5.34
CA LEU A 196 3.40 4.31 -5.73
C LEU A 196 4.48 3.93 -6.76
N GLY A 197 4.48 4.60 -7.92
CA GLY A 197 5.39 4.34 -9.04
C GLY A 197 4.99 3.18 -9.96
N ALA A 198 3.85 2.52 -9.71
CA ALA A 198 3.27 1.55 -10.65
C ALA A 198 2.63 2.26 -11.85
N VAL A 199 2.56 1.55 -12.97
CA VAL A 199 1.95 2.02 -14.23
C VAL A 199 1.08 0.91 -14.78
N CYS A 200 -0.11 1.24 -15.26
CA CYS A 200 -1.01 0.32 -15.96
C CYS A 200 -1.69 1.07 -17.12
N HIS A 201 -1.74 0.45 -18.31
CA HIS A 201 -2.31 1.05 -19.55
C HIS A 201 -1.78 2.47 -19.82
N GLY A 202 -0.50 2.72 -19.51
CA GLY A 202 0.15 4.03 -19.67
C GLY A 202 -0.19 5.08 -18.61
N LEU A 203 -1.03 4.75 -17.62
CA LEU A 203 -1.38 5.64 -16.51
C LEU A 203 -0.58 5.28 -15.25
N HIS A 204 0.03 6.29 -14.63
CA HIS A 204 0.65 6.14 -13.33
C HIS A 204 -0.40 5.92 -12.23
N SER A 205 -0.04 5.14 -11.20
CA SER A 205 -0.81 5.08 -9.96
C SER A 205 -0.97 6.49 -9.39
N GLY A 206 -2.20 6.86 -9.07
CA GLY A 206 -2.60 8.23 -8.72
C GLY A 206 -3.41 8.94 -9.82
N LEU A 207 -3.32 8.49 -11.09
CA LEU A 207 -4.11 9.01 -12.21
C LEU A 207 -5.24 8.08 -12.66
N ALA A 208 -5.12 6.78 -12.38
CA ALA A 208 -6.06 5.78 -12.89
C ALA A 208 -7.41 5.79 -12.16
N ALA A 209 -7.42 6.06 -10.84
CA ALA A 209 -8.63 6.25 -10.04
C ALA A 209 -9.03 7.72 -9.92
N ASP A 210 -10.22 8.01 -9.38
CA ASP A 210 -10.64 9.40 -9.12
C ASP A 210 -9.82 10.00 -7.97
N PHE A 211 -9.62 9.20 -6.90
CA PHE A 211 -8.72 9.51 -5.79
C PHE A 211 -7.82 8.29 -5.52
N THR A 212 -6.58 8.53 -5.11
CA THR A 212 -5.65 7.46 -4.72
C THR A 212 -4.96 7.82 -3.42
N SER A 213 -5.04 6.92 -2.44
CA SER A 213 -4.32 7.01 -1.18
C SER A 213 -3.03 6.22 -1.24
N PHE A 214 -1.91 6.80 -0.79
CA PHE A 214 -0.62 6.13 -0.67
C PHE A 214 -0.18 6.01 0.78
N SER A 215 0.51 4.92 1.11
CA SER A 215 1.08 4.68 2.43
C SER A 215 2.60 4.86 2.42
N PHE A 216 3.10 5.53 3.45
CA PHE A 216 4.52 5.71 3.71
C PHE A 216 4.93 5.09 5.06
N HIS A 217 4.20 4.07 5.51
CA HIS A 217 4.55 3.27 6.67
C HIS A 217 5.95 2.62 6.50
N ALA A 218 6.61 2.28 7.61
CA ALA A 218 8.00 1.79 7.64
C ALA A 218 8.31 0.62 6.69
N VAL A 219 7.34 -0.26 6.39
CA VAL A 219 7.53 -1.42 5.51
C VAL A 219 7.27 -1.13 4.04
N LYS A 220 6.82 0.08 3.68
CA LYS A 220 6.48 0.44 2.29
C LYS A 220 7.74 0.73 1.47
N ASN A 221 7.56 0.73 0.14
CA ASN A 221 8.67 0.96 -0.80
C ASN A 221 9.34 2.32 -0.62
N LEU A 222 8.55 3.34 -0.30
CA LEU A 222 8.96 4.65 0.18
C LEU A 222 8.41 4.84 1.58
N THR A 223 9.25 5.25 2.52
CA THR A 223 8.82 5.42 3.92
C THR A 223 9.07 6.82 4.48
N THR A 224 8.16 7.24 5.35
CA THR A 224 8.32 8.39 6.26
C THR A 224 8.25 7.96 7.73
N ALA A 225 8.59 6.69 8.05
CA ALA A 225 8.31 5.95 9.28
C ALA A 225 6.81 5.67 9.44
N GLU A 226 6.03 6.69 9.69
CA GLU A 226 4.58 6.73 9.55
C GLU A 226 4.23 7.88 8.60
N GLY A 227 3.21 7.67 7.75
CA GLY A 227 2.75 8.69 6.81
C GLY A 227 1.84 8.11 5.73
N GLY A 228 1.22 9.02 5.01
CA GLY A 228 0.42 8.73 3.84
C GLY A 228 0.10 10.00 3.07
N ALA A 229 -0.51 9.84 1.92
CA ALA A 229 -0.94 10.96 1.11
C ALA A 229 -2.18 10.60 0.29
N LEU A 230 -2.95 11.61 -0.07
CA LEU A 230 -4.03 11.53 -1.03
C LEU A 230 -3.65 12.34 -2.28
N THR A 231 -3.92 11.78 -3.44
CA THR A 231 -3.90 12.50 -4.73
C THR A 231 -5.19 12.24 -5.47
N TRP A 232 -5.45 13.01 -6.50
CA TRP A 232 -6.63 12.87 -7.37
C TRP A 232 -6.28 13.24 -8.81
N ARG A 233 -7.00 12.63 -9.75
CA ARG A 233 -6.90 12.99 -11.16
C ARG A 233 -7.59 14.32 -11.44
N ASP A 234 -7.38 14.86 -12.62
CA ASP A 234 -8.21 15.98 -13.10
C ASP A 234 -9.66 15.51 -13.26
N ILE A 235 -10.56 16.11 -12.47
CA ILE A 235 -11.99 15.86 -12.49
C ILE A 235 -12.66 17.14 -12.99
N PRO A 236 -13.38 17.12 -14.13
CA PRO A 236 -14.04 18.31 -14.66
C PRO A 236 -14.95 18.96 -13.63
N GLY A 237 -14.75 20.25 -13.39
CA GLY A 237 -15.52 21.02 -12.40
C GLY A 237 -14.99 20.97 -10.97
N LEU A 238 -13.99 20.15 -10.67
CA LEU A 238 -13.33 20.12 -9.35
C LEU A 238 -12.27 21.22 -9.28
N ASP A 239 -12.38 22.15 -8.33
CA ASP A 239 -11.28 23.04 -7.97
C ASP A 239 -10.29 22.30 -7.05
N SER A 240 -9.15 21.91 -7.61
CA SER A 240 -8.08 21.21 -6.89
C SER A 240 -7.50 21.99 -5.72
N GLU A 241 -7.47 23.33 -5.78
CA GLU A 241 -6.98 24.16 -4.70
C GLU A 241 -8.01 24.24 -3.55
N GLU A 242 -9.29 24.27 -3.88
CA GLU A 242 -10.36 24.20 -2.91
C GLU A 242 -10.36 22.85 -2.20
N LEU A 243 -10.32 21.74 -2.94
CA LEU A 243 -10.22 20.40 -2.34
C LEU A 243 -8.99 20.26 -1.44
N TYR A 244 -7.83 20.74 -1.90
CA TYR A 244 -6.62 20.72 -1.10
C TYR A 244 -6.79 21.49 0.22
N ARG A 245 -7.38 22.69 0.18
CA ARG A 245 -7.66 23.48 1.39
C ARG A 245 -8.60 22.75 2.35
N ASP A 246 -9.66 22.13 1.83
CA ASP A 246 -10.61 21.34 2.64
C ASP A 246 -9.90 20.19 3.34
N LEU A 247 -9.07 19.43 2.63
CA LEU A 247 -8.28 18.33 3.18
C LEU A 247 -7.30 18.80 4.26
N MET A 248 -6.64 19.95 4.05
CA MET A 248 -5.75 20.54 5.05
C MET A 248 -6.51 21.00 6.29
N LEU A 249 -7.68 21.63 6.12
CA LEU A 249 -8.56 21.98 7.23
C LEU A 249 -9.00 20.73 8.02
N MET A 250 -9.45 19.68 7.32
CA MET A 250 -9.84 18.40 7.95
C MET A 250 -8.69 17.84 8.79
N SER A 251 -7.47 17.85 8.25
CA SER A 251 -6.29 17.26 8.89
C SER A 251 -5.77 18.05 10.08
N LEU A 252 -6.19 19.31 10.26
CA LEU A 252 -5.68 20.24 11.27
C LEU A 252 -6.83 20.91 12.07
N HIS A 253 -7.69 20.11 12.67
CA HIS A 253 -8.79 20.56 13.55
C HIS A 253 -9.84 21.50 12.90
N GLY A 254 -9.88 21.64 11.57
CA GLY A 254 -10.70 22.65 10.89
C GLY A 254 -10.15 24.07 11.00
N GLN A 255 -8.87 24.22 11.35
CA GLN A 255 -8.24 25.50 11.65
C GLN A 255 -7.86 26.24 10.36
N THR A 256 -8.35 27.50 10.20
CA THR A 256 -8.19 28.30 8.96
C THR A 256 -6.77 28.76 8.67
N LYS A 257 -5.85 28.70 9.65
CA LYS A 257 -4.42 29.01 9.48
C LYS A 257 -3.57 27.89 10.06
N ASP A 258 -2.66 27.35 9.27
CA ASP A 258 -1.64 26.43 9.72
C ASP A 258 -0.54 27.13 10.53
N ALA A 259 0.41 26.37 11.08
CA ALA A 259 1.50 26.91 11.87
C ALA A 259 2.37 27.86 11.05
N LEU A 260 2.60 27.59 9.76
CA LEU A 260 3.42 28.42 8.88
C LEU A 260 2.75 29.78 8.59
N ALA A 261 1.44 29.80 8.37
CA ALA A 261 0.70 31.04 8.17
C ALA A 261 0.70 31.93 9.43
N LYS A 262 0.71 31.31 10.63
CA LYS A 262 0.73 32.04 11.92
C LYS A 262 2.06 32.70 12.25
N THR A 263 3.16 32.38 11.57
CA THR A 263 4.47 33.03 11.81
C THR A 263 4.55 34.47 11.29
N ARG A 264 3.60 34.90 10.45
CA ARG A 264 3.54 36.27 9.95
C ARG A 264 3.15 37.24 11.07
N VAL A 265 3.81 38.36 11.15
CA VAL A 265 3.50 39.41 12.14
C VAL A 265 2.03 39.83 12.02
N GLY A 266 1.29 39.79 13.11
CA GLY A 266 -0.14 40.12 13.16
C GLY A 266 -1.09 38.96 12.74
N ALA A 267 -0.58 37.78 12.45
CA ALA A 267 -1.37 36.62 11.99
C ALA A 267 -1.87 35.71 13.13
N TRP A 268 -1.97 36.20 14.38
CA TRP A 268 -2.37 35.45 15.56
C TRP A 268 -3.85 34.99 15.50
N GLU A 269 -4.71 35.80 14.87
CA GLU A 269 -6.13 35.52 14.76
C GLU A 269 -6.41 34.41 13.74
N TYR A 270 -7.15 33.40 14.14
CA TYR A 270 -7.60 32.30 13.31
C TYR A 270 -9.00 31.86 13.73
N ASP A 271 -9.68 31.14 12.88
CA ASP A 271 -10.97 30.50 13.15
C ASP A 271 -10.88 28.99 13.04
N VAL A 272 -11.85 28.28 13.62
CA VAL A 272 -12.07 26.85 13.48
C VAL A 272 -13.39 26.66 12.73
N ALA A 273 -13.33 26.42 11.44
CA ALA A 273 -14.51 26.34 10.57
C ALA A 273 -15.42 25.16 10.91
N PHE A 274 -14.83 24.06 11.42
CA PHE A 274 -15.53 22.87 11.93
C PHE A 274 -14.60 22.06 12.83
N CYS A 275 -15.14 21.15 13.64
CA CYS A 275 -14.33 20.23 14.46
C CYS A 275 -13.71 19.14 13.59
N GLY A 276 -12.52 19.40 13.06
CA GLY A 276 -11.75 18.48 12.25
C GLY A 276 -10.85 17.55 13.09
N TRP A 277 -9.99 16.83 12.41
CA TRP A 277 -9.09 15.81 12.99
C TRP A 277 -7.66 16.37 13.17
N LYS A 278 -6.80 15.60 13.80
CA LYS A 278 -5.36 15.89 13.92
C LYS A 278 -4.58 14.76 13.27
N CYS A 279 -4.42 14.83 11.94
CA CYS A 279 -3.77 13.78 11.14
C CYS A 279 -2.83 14.33 10.05
N ASN A 280 -2.34 15.55 10.24
CA ASN A 280 -1.37 16.19 9.35
C ASN A 280 0.00 15.52 9.41
N MET A 281 0.74 15.53 8.30
CA MET A 281 2.15 15.14 8.25
C MET A 281 3.04 16.22 8.87
N THR A 282 4.13 15.82 9.49
CA THR A 282 5.15 16.72 10.04
C THR A 282 6.34 16.89 9.08
N ASP A 283 7.10 17.98 9.21
CA ASP A 283 8.31 18.18 8.41
C ASP A 283 9.42 17.15 8.72
N LEU A 284 9.42 16.53 9.90
CA LEU A 284 10.32 15.40 10.18
C LEU A 284 10.01 14.19 9.31
N GLN A 285 8.72 13.85 9.16
CA GLN A 285 8.26 12.77 8.28
C GLN A 285 8.53 13.13 6.82
N ALA A 286 8.19 14.35 6.41
CA ALA A 286 8.42 14.84 5.06
C ALA A 286 9.90 14.88 4.67
N ALA A 287 10.79 15.23 5.59
CA ALA A 287 12.23 15.21 5.39
C ALA A 287 12.72 13.80 5.01
N LEU A 288 12.29 12.79 5.78
CA LEU A 288 12.59 11.41 5.46
C LEU A 288 12.05 11.04 4.06
N GLY A 289 10.79 11.42 3.76
CA GLY A 289 10.14 11.18 2.47
C GLY A 289 10.84 11.84 1.29
N LEU A 290 11.32 13.08 1.45
CA LEU A 290 12.09 13.79 0.41
C LEU A 290 13.37 13.05 0.03
N ALA A 291 14.13 12.58 1.01
CA ALA A 291 15.35 11.82 0.76
C ALA A 291 15.05 10.47 0.10
N GLN A 292 14.01 9.78 0.56
CA GLN A 292 13.52 8.52 -0.04
C GLN A 292 13.09 8.74 -1.49
N LEU A 293 12.29 9.78 -1.78
CA LEU A 293 11.75 10.03 -3.11
C LEU A 293 12.84 10.29 -4.15
N ARG A 294 13.91 11.02 -3.77
CA ARG A 294 15.09 11.22 -4.64
C ARG A 294 15.77 9.92 -5.06
N ARG A 295 15.73 8.89 -4.20
CA ARG A 295 16.31 7.56 -4.46
C ARG A 295 15.31 6.59 -5.09
N TYR A 296 14.02 6.92 -5.07
CA TYR A 296 12.94 5.99 -5.33
C TYR A 296 12.99 5.29 -6.68
N PRO A 297 13.36 5.94 -7.80
CA PRO A 297 13.54 5.24 -9.09
C PRO A 297 14.55 4.09 -9.00
N GLY A 298 15.66 4.27 -8.30
CA GLY A 298 16.66 3.21 -8.09
C GLY A 298 16.14 2.09 -7.16
N LEU A 299 15.33 2.44 -6.16
CA LEU A 299 14.70 1.45 -5.28
C LEU A 299 13.68 0.59 -6.04
N LEU A 300 12.90 1.17 -6.94
CA LEU A 300 11.97 0.43 -7.82
C LEU A 300 12.73 -0.50 -8.78
N ALA A 301 13.82 -0.02 -9.39
CA ALA A 301 14.65 -0.83 -10.28
C ALA A 301 15.22 -2.06 -9.54
N ARG A 302 15.73 -1.88 -8.31
CA ARG A 302 16.26 -2.99 -7.50
C ARG A 302 15.17 -4.01 -7.13
N ARG A 303 13.96 -3.55 -6.81
CA ARG A 303 12.82 -4.44 -6.54
C ARG A 303 12.46 -5.26 -7.77
N ARG A 304 12.46 -4.65 -8.96
CA ARG A 304 12.22 -5.34 -10.22
C ARG A 304 13.26 -6.44 -10.46
N GLU A 305 14.54 -6.16 -10.29
CA GLU A 305 15.62 -7.17 -10.42
C GLU A 305 15.37 -8.38 -9.50
N ASN A 306 14.97 -8.12 -8.23
CA ASN A 306 14.69 -9.18 -7.28
C ASN A 306 13.45 -10.00 -7.69
N VAL A 307 12.37 -9.36 -8.15
CA VAL A 307 11.16 -10.04 -8.66
C VAL A 307 11.51 -10.95 -9.82
N GLU A 308 12.18 -10.42 -10.85
CA GLU A 308 12.60 -11.20 -12.03
C GLU A 308 13.53 -12.37 -11.66
N ARG A 309 14.31 -12.23 -10.59
CA ARG A 309 15.16 -13.31 -10.08
C ARG A 309 14.33 -14.40 -9.41
N TYR A 310 13.32 -14.05 -8.60
CA TYR A 310 12.35 -14.99 -8.03
C TYR A 310 11.58 -15.73 -9.12
N GLU A 311 11.05 -15.02 -10.12
CA GLU A 311 10.31 -15.63 -11.23
C GLU A 311 11.14 -16.70 -11.95
N ARG A 312 12.41 -16.41 -12.25
CA ARG A 312 13.31 -17.39 -12.88
C ARG A 312 13.66 -18.54 -11.96
N GLY A 313 13.92 -18.26 -10.69
CA GLY A 313 14.44 -19.27 -9.74
C GLY A 313 13.39 -20.19 -9.15
N LEU A 314 12.09 -19.82 -9.23
CA LEU A 314 10.97 -20.61 -8.70
C LEU A 314 10.10 -21.24 -9.81
N ALA A 315 10.48 -21.09 -11.07
CA ALA A 315 9.66 -21.48 -12.23
C ALA A 315 9.37 -22.98 -12.31
N ASP A 316 10.17 -23.83 -11.70
CA ASP A 316 10.04 -25.30 -11.67
C ASP A 316 9.31 -25.81 -10.40
N LEU A 317 8.96 -24.91 -9.46
CA LEU A 317 8.09 -25.23 -8.34
C LEU A 317 6.61 -24.97 -8.71
N PRO A 318 5.66 -25.64 -8.07
CA PRO A 318 4.23 -25.39 -8.27
C PRO A 318 3.81 -24.11 -7.52
N PHE A 319 4.47 -23.01 -7.83
CA PHE A 319 4.23 -21.69 -7.25
C PHE A 319 3.62 -20.77 -8.30
N ALA A 320 2.34 -20.41 -8.12
CA ALA A 320 1.72 -19.34 -8.89
C ALA A 320 2.14 -17.97 -8.28
N LEU A 321 3.18 -17.38 -8.85
CA LEU A 321 3.67 -16.06 -8.42
C LEU A 321 2.75 -14.96 -8.95
N ILE A 322 2.53 -13.92 -8.14
CA ILE A 322 1.85 -12.71 -8.63
C ILE A 322 2.67 -12.11 -9.78
N LYS A 323 2.02 -11.77 -10.88
CA LYS A 323 2.68 -11.20 -12.04
C LYS A 323 2.88 -9.69 -11.83
N HIS A 324 4.13 -9.26 -11.74
CA HIS A 324 4.48 -7.85 -11.50
C HIS A 324 4.67 -7.03 -12.76
N TYR A 325 5.03 -7.65 -13.88
CA TYR A 325 5.36 -6.96 -15.11
C TYR A 325 4.72 -7.65 -16.30
N GLY A 326 4.22 -6.87 -17.25
CA GLY A 326 3.61 -7.29 -18.51
C GLY A 326 3.90 -6.27 -19.61
N ASP A 327 3.26 -6.43 -20.76
CA ASP A 327 3.48 -5.55 -21.92
C ASP A 327 2.91 -4.15 -21.69
N ASP A 328 1.84 -4.05 -20.90
CA ASP A 328 1.05 -2.84 -20.67
C ASP A 328 0.96 -2.41 -19.21
N PHE A 329 1.65 -3.12 -18.30
CA PHE A 329 1.70 -2.76 -16.89
C PHE A 329 3.07 -3.04 -16.26
N ALA A 330 3.39 -2.22 -15.25
CA ALA A 330 4.55 -2.37 -14.38
C ALA A 330 4.15 -2.08 -12.94
N SER A 331 4.31 -3.06 -12.07
CA SER A 331 4.08 -2.95 -10.63
C SER A 331 5.19 -2.17 -9.93
N SER A 332 4.91 -1.66 -8.74
CA SER A 332 5.93 -1.14 -7.82
C SER A 332 6.81 -2.23 -7.19
N GLY A 333 6.49 -3.52 -7.37
CA GLY A 333 7.21 -4.63 -6.78
C GLY A 333 7.20 -4.62 -5.25
N HIS A 334 6.04 -4.39 -4.62
CA HIS A 334 5.99 -4.23 -3.16
C HIS A 334 6.08 -5.54 -2.39
N LEU A 335 5.29 -6.55 -2.75
CA LEU A 335 5.25 -7.87 -2.09
C LEU A 335 5.43 -8.98 -3.12
N MET A 336 6.19 -10.02 -2.79
CA MET A 336 6.32 -11.22 -3.61
C MET A 336 5.32 -12.28 -3.13
N LEU A 337 4.09 -12.23 -3.65
CA LEU A 337 3.06 -13.20 -3.33
C LEU A 337 3.24 -14.47 -4.16
N ALA A 338 3.23 -15.61 -3.51
CA ALA A 338 3.35 -16.92 -4.13
C ALA A 338 2.24 -17.84 -3.60
N ARG A 339 1.37 -18.37 -4.48
CA ARG A 339 0.45 -19.43 -4.08
C ARG A 339 1.08 -20.79 -4.36
N ILE A 340 1.09 -21.64 -3.36
CA ILE A 340 1.57 -23.03 -3.52
C ILE A 340 0.40 -23.85 -4.07
N GLU A 341 0.41 -24.12 -5.39
CA GLU A 341 -0.70 -24.79 -6.07
C GLU A 341 -0.99 -26.18 -5.50
N GLY A 342 -2.27 -26.43 -5.22
CA GLY A 342 -2.74 -27.68 -4.64
C GLY A 342 -2.41 -27.88 -3.17
N ALA A 343 -1.74 -26.92 -2.51
CA ALA A 343 -1.43 -27.01 -1.10
C ALA A 343 -2.63 -26.66 -0.21
N SER A 344 -2.75 -27.37 0.92
CA SER A 344 -3.66 -26.99 1.99
C SER A 344 -3.11 -25.83 2.83
N GLN A 345 -3.94 -25.26 3.69
CA GLN A 345 -3.50 -24.24 4.63
C GLN A 345 -2.48 -24.79 5.63
N GLU A 346 -2.59 -26.07 6.01
CA GLU A 346 -1.65 -26.75 6.89
C GLU A 346 -0.28 -26.88 6.23
N PHE A 347 -0.23 -27.25 4.94
CA PHE A 347 1.04 -27.27 4.18
C PHE A 347 1.68 -25.88 4.13
N ARG A 348 0.91 -24.85 3.76
CA ARG A 348 1.37 -23.46 3.72
C ARG A 348 1.94 -23.00 5.07
N ASN A 349 1.23 -23.30 6.16
CA ASN A 349 1.70 -22.93 7.51
C ASN A 349 2.99 -23.67 7.87
N ALA A 350 3.08 -24.96 7.54
CA ALA A 350 4.30 -25.74 7.74
C ALA A 350 5.46 -25.17 6.89
N PHE A 351 5.19 -24.77 5.64
CA PHE A 351 6.18 -24.15 4.77
C PHE A 351 6.74 -22.85 5.38
N ILE A 352 5.88 -21.95 5.86
CA ILE A 352 6.30 -20.70 6.51
C ILE A 352 7.17 -20.99 7.76
N ASN A 353 6.77 -21.95 8.58
CA ASN A 353 7.51 -22.31 9.78
C ASN A 353 8.90 -22.88 9.45
N GLU A 354 8.98 -23.80 8.49
CA GLU A 354 10.26 -24.39 8.06
C GLU A 354 11.18 -23.35 7.38
N MET A 355 10.62 -22.42 6.59
CA MET A 355 11.39 -21.29 6.05
C MET A 355 11.94 -20.42 7.19
N GLY A 356 11.15 -20.16 8.23
CA GLY A 356 11.60 -19.47 9.44
C GLY A 356 12.72 -20.20 10.15
N GLU A 357 12.66 -21.55 10.26
CA GLU A 357 13.75 -22.38 10.78
C GLU A 357 15.02 -22.26 9.92
N GLU A 358 14.90 -22.02 8.63
CA GLU A 358 16.03 -21.75 7.73
C GLU A 358 16.48 -20.28 7.74
N GLY A 359 15.90 -19.44 8.60
CA GLY A 359 16.24 -18.03 8.76
C GLY A 359 15.65 -17.11 7.70
N VAL A 360 14.60 -17.53 7.01
CA VAL A 360 13.88 -16.74 6.01
C VAL A 360 12.52 -16.33 6.57
N ALA A 361 12.31 -15.04 6.82
CA ALA A 361 11.05 -14.52 7.32
C ALA A 361 10.03 -14.44 6.17
N CYS A 362 9.01 -15.32 6.18
CA CYS A 362 7.85 -15.27 5.30
C CYS A 362 6.62 -14.69 6.02
N ASN A 363 5.61 -14.29 5.26
CA ASN A 363 4.36 -13.76 5.81
C ASN A 363 3.17 -14.23 4.96
N VAL A 364 1.97 -13.71 5.25
CA VAL A 364 0.74 -13.89 4.47
C VAL A 364 0.06 -12.55 4.26
N HIS A 365 -0.22 -12.20 3.01
CA HIS A 365 -0.94 -10.97 2.63
C HIS A 365 -2.07 -11.30 1.64
N TYR A 366 -3.30 -11.37 2.15
CA TYR A 366 -3.75 -11.07 3.52
C TYR A 366 -4.64 -12.18 4.06
N LYS A 367 -4.83 -12.22 5.39
CA LYS A 367 -5.96 -12.95 5.96
C LYS A 367 -7.23 -12.17 5.63
N PRO A 368 -8.21 -12.74 4.90
CA PRO A 368 -9.44 -12.05 4.51
C PRO A 368 -10.17 -11.42 5.68
N LEU A 369 -10.74 -10.22 5.47
CA LEU A 369 -11.45 -9.49 6.50
C LEU A 369 -12.53 -10.30 7.22
N PRO A 370 -13.37 -11.13 6.54
CA PRO A 370 -14.38 -11.95 7.20
C PRO A 370 -13.83 -12.98 8.19
N LEU A 371 -12.54 -13.31 8.12
CA LEU A 371 -11.88 -14.19 9.11
C LEU A 371 -11.45 -13.46 10.37
N LEU A 372 -11.46 -12.13 10.40
CA LEU A 372 -11.02 -11.32 11.52
C LEU A 372 -12.18 -11.07 12.48
N THR A 373 -11.90 -11.03 13.80
CA THR A 373 -12.92 -10.91 14.85
C THR A 373 -13.82 -9.70 14.68
N ALA A 374 -13.27 -8.54 14.33
CA ALA A 374 -14.02 -7.31 14.15
C ALA A 374 -15.08 -7.45 13.03
N TYR A 375 -14.71 -8.05 11.90
CA TYR A 375 -15.59 -8.18 10.74
C TYR A 375 -16.62 -9.31 10.92
N LYS A 376 -16.27 -10.39 11.62
CA LYS A 376 -17.25 -11.39 12.08
C LYS A 376 -18.31 -10.75 12.99
N GLY A 377 -17.88 -9.83 13.86
CA GLY A 377 -18.78 -9.06 14.71
C GLY A 377 -19.73 -8.12 13.95
N LEU A 378 -19.40 -7.75 12.71
CA LEU A 378 -20.25 -7.01 11.78
C LEU A 378 -21.19 -7.92 10.95
N GLY A 379 -21.12 -9.24 11.13
CA GLY A 379 -22.00 -10.20 10.46
C GLY A 379 -21.43 -10.79 9.16
N PHE A 380 -20.16 -10.55 8.80
CA PHE A 380 -19.54 -11.15 7.62
C PHE A 380 -19.13 -12.60 7.87
N ASP A 381 -19.45 -13.48 6.94
CA ASP A 381 -19.03 -14.88 6.91
C ASP A 381 -18.07 -15.11 5.75
N ILE A 382 -16.96 -15.81 5.99
CA ILE A 382 -15.99 -16.17 4.92
C ILE A 382 -16.59 -17.09 3.85
N ALA A 383 -17.65 -17.82 4.16
CA ALA A 383 -18.35 -18.66 3.20
C ALA A 383 -18.92 -17.88 2.01
N ASP A 384 -19.19 -16.58 2.19
CA ASP A 384 -19.67 -15.68 1.14
C ASP A 384 -18.54 -15.19 0.22
N PHE A 385 -17.26 -15.49 0.55
CA PHE A 385 -16.07 -15.03 -0.15
C PHE A 385 -15.12 -16.20 -0.50
N PRO A 386 -15.60 -17.17 -1.30
CA PRO A 386 -14.86 -18.40 -1.56
C PRO A 386 -13.53 -18.18 -2.29
N ASN A 387 -13.44 -17.18 -3.16
CA ASN A 387 -12.19 -16.87 -3.88
C ASN A 387 -11.14 -16.26 -2.94
N ALA A 388 -11.53 -15.32 -2.06
CA ALA A 388 -10.64 -14.78 -1.05
C ALA A 388 -10.12 -15.86 -0.10
N LEU A 389 -10.97 -16.81 0.30
CA LEU A 389 -10.56 -17.96 1.10
C LEU A 389 -9.57 -18.86 0.35
N ALA A 390 -9.84 -19.14 -0.94
CA ALA A 390 -8.98 -19.99 -1.77
C ALA A 390 -7.58 -19.35 -1.94
N GLN A 391 -7.51 -18.03 -2.16
CA GLN A 391 -6.23 -17.31 -2.24
C GLN A 391 -5.47 -17.36 -0.92
N PHE A 392 -6.14 -17.08 0.20
CA PHE A 392 -5.54 -17.12 1.53
C PHE A 392 -4.99 -18.49 1.92
N SER A 393 -5.68 -19.57 1.52
CA SER A 393 -5.40 -20.92 2.01
C SER A 393 -3.98 -21.39 1.66
N ASN A 394 -3.44 -20.98 0.52
CA ASN A 394 -2.14 -21.44 0.03
C ASN A 394 -1.15 -20.31 -0.33
N GLU A 395 -1.46 -19.07 0.02
CA GLU A 395 -0.58 -17.93 -0.23
C GLU A 395 0.54 -17.85 0.80
N VAL A 396 1.76 -17.63 0.32
CA VAL A 396 2.96 -17.28 1.09
C VAL A 396 3.58 -16.02 0.48
N THR A 397 3.86 -15.03 1.31
CA THR A 397 4.60 -13.85 0.88
C THR A 397 6.08 -14.02 1.21
N LEU A 398 6.92 -14.04 0.18
CA LEU A 398 8.38 -14.14 0.29
C LEU A 398 9.01 -12.76 0.59
N PRO A 399 10.20 -12.71 1.23
CA PRO A 399 10.90 -11.45 1.47
C PRO A 399 11.19 -10.71 0.15
N LEU A 400 10.81 -9.44 0.06
CA LEU A 400 11.10 -8.59 -1.10
C LEU A 400 11.40 -7.15 -0.63
N HIS A 401 12.69 -6.78 -0.65
CA HIS A 401 13.15 -5.44 -0.30
C HIS A 401 14.51 -5.13 -0.94
N THR A 402 14.86 -3.85 -1.01
CA THR A 402 16.05 -3.36 -1.71
C THR A 402 17.39 -3.72 -1.03
N LYS A 403 17.35 -4.11 0.24
CA LYS A 403 18.54 -4.57 1.00
C LYS A 403 18.90 -6.03 0.75
N LEU A 404 18.09 -6.81 0.02
CA LEU A 404 18.46 -8.14 -0.41
C LEU A 404 19.58 -8.04 -1.45
N SER A 405 20.72 -8.70 -1.18
CA SER A 405 21.71 -8.97 -2.20
C SER A 405 21.20 -10.06 -3.17
N ASP A 406 21.86 -10.23 -4.30
CA ASP A 406 21.56 -11.32 -5.22
C ASP A 406 21.73 -12.70 -4.55
N ASP A 407 22.79 -12.84 -3.76
CA ASP A 407 23.04 -14.04 -2.97
C ASP A 407 21.96 -14.31 -1.91
N ASP A 408 21.29 -13.26 -1.38
CA ASP A 408 20.20 -13.44 -0.43
C ASP A 408 18.94 -13.93 -1.15
N VAL A 409 18.61 -13.39 -2.32
CA VAL A 409 17.51 -13.88 -3.14
C VAL A 409 17.75 -15.32 -3.56
N ASP A 410 18.95 -15.68 -4.02
CA ASP A 410 19.31 -17.06 -4.37
C ASP A 410 19.19 -18.01 -3.17
N TYR A 411 19.57 -17.54 -1.98
CA TYR A 411 19.41 -18.32 -0.75
C TYR A 411 17.92 -18.60 -0.47
N VAL A 412 17.05 -17.58 -0.57
CA VAL A 412 15.59 -17.77 -0.40
C VAL A 412 15.06 -18.78 -1.42
N ILE A 413 15.43 -18.64 -2.70
CA ILE A 413 15.03 -19.57 -3.76
C ILE A 413 15.45 -21.00 -3.43
N ALA A 414 16.72 -21.22 -3.08
CA ALA A 414 17.22 -22.54 -2.72
C ALA A 414 16.45 -23.13 -1.53
N LYS A 415 16.13 -22.31 -0.51
CA LYS A 415 15.36 -22.76 0.64
C LYS A 415 13.91 -23.07 0.28
N CYS A 416 13.29 -22.35 -0.67
CA CYS A 416 11.97 -22.72 -1.17
C CYS A 416 11.97 -24.14 -1.77
N HIS A 417 12.97 -24.50 -2.60
CA HIS A 417 13.12 -25.84 -3.15
C HIS A 417 13.34 -26.91 -2.07
N GLU A 418 14.25 -26.68 -1.14
CA GLU A 418 14.60 -27.61 -0.06
C GLU A 418 13.39 -27.89 0.84
N VAL A 419 12.70 -26.82 1.30
CA VAL A 419 11.56 -26.92 2.21
C VAL A 419 10.37 -27.57 1.50
N PHE A 420 10.08 -27.17 0.27
CA PHE A 420 8.99 -27.77 -0.52
C PHE A 420 9.20 -29.27 -0.71
N ALA A 421 10.40 -29.70 -1.13
CA ALA A 421 10.75 -31.11 -1.30
C ALA A 421 10.63 -31.91 0.02
N LYS A 422 11.12 -31.32 1.13
CA LYS A 422 11.05 -31.90 2.48
C LYS A 422 9.61 -32.16 2.94
N LEU A 423 8.72 -31.17 2.76
CA LEU A 423 7.32 -31.27 3.17
C LEU A 423 6.52 -32.23 2.28
N SER A 424 6.76 -32.20 0.97
CA SER A 424 6.14 -33.11 -0.01
C SER A 424 6.50 -34.59 0.29
N ALA A 425 7.77 -34.86 0.67
CA ALA A 425 8.21 -36.20 1.05
C ALA A 425 7.57 -36.71 2.35
N LYS A 426 7.14 -35.80 3.25
CA LYS A 426 6.42 -36.15 4.50
C LYS A 426 4.92 -36.44 4.27
N GLY A 427 4.42 -36.32 3.04
CA GLY A 427 3.00 -36.51 2.72
C GLY A 427 2.07 -35.40 3.26
N VAL A 428 2.60 -34.28 3.70
CA VAL A 428 1.82 -33.09 4.02
C VAL A 428 1.40 -32.47 2.70
N ARG A 429 0.10 -32.43 2.41
CA ARG A 429 -0.48 -31.79 1.21
C ARG A 429 -1.69 -30.95 1.59
#